data_2d6eba82e476fc60e4f4f10173b80e71
#
_entry.id   2d6eba82e476fc60e4f4f10173b80e71
#
_cell.length_a   1.000
_cell.length_b   1.000
_cell.length_c   1.000
_cell.angle_alpha   90.00
_cell.angle_beta   90.00
_cell.angle_gamma   90.00
#
_symmetry.space_group_name_H-M   'P 1'
#
loop_
_entity.id
_entity.type
_entity.pdbx_description
1 polymer ?
#
loop_
_entity_poly.entity_id
_entity_poly.type
_entity_poly.pdbx_seq_one_letter_code
_entity_poly.pdbx_strand_id
1 'polypeptide(L)'
;MNNCYKKLGIDITETKKLEQTKNNSDLKGSLIILPPSLNKSSSIKNFKDIQTGFASGWMSIRALRKRSGYDKGFSISDHADWIAILKTIKESKAKNVFFHHGDSEALNKYLKEESSINVREFEYKK
;
A
#
# COMPACT_ATOMS: atom_id res chain seq x y z
N MET A 1 8.48 -13.44 -4.74
CA MET A 1 8.48 -12.65 -3.48
C MET A 1 8.51 -13.57 -2.25
N ASN A 2 7.54 -14.43 -2.00
CA ASN A 2 7.49 -15.28 -0.79
C ASN A 2 8.75 -16.14 -0.54
N ASN A 3 9.39 -16.64 -1.60
CA ASN A 3 10.65 -17.40 -1.47
C ASN A 3 11.81 -16.57 -0.92
N CYS A 4 11.83 -15.25 -1.14
CA CYS A 4 12.86 -14.36 -0.59
C CYS A 4 12.68 -14.22 0.92
N TYR A 5 11.45 -14.04 1.38
CA TYR A 5 11.15 -13.96 2.81
C TYR A 5 11.50 -15.25 3.55
N LYS A 6 11.14 -16.42 2.98
CA LYS A 6 11.53 -17.71 3.53
C LYS A 6 13.04 -17.90 3.62
N LYS A 7 13.79 -17.49 2.60
CA LYS A 7 15.27 -17.54 2.61
C LYS A 7 15.89 -16.63 3.67
N LEU A 8 15.20 -15.54 4.03
CA LEU A 8 15.62 -14.63 5.10
C LEU A 8 15.15 -15.08 6.50
N GLY A 9 14.60 -16.28 6.62
CA GLY A 9 14.13 -16.82 7.90
C GLY A 9 12.82 -16.20 8.41
N ILE A 10 12.10 -15.45 7.56
CA ILE A 10 10.81 -14.86 7.92
C ILE A 10 9.74 -15.94 7.72
N ASP A 11 9.04 -16.25 8.82
CA ASP A 11 7.92 -17.20 8.77
C ASP A 11 6.73 -16.56 8.07
N ILE A 12 6.34 -17.12 6.94
CA ILE A 12 5.16 -16.73 6.18
C ILE A 12 4.32 -17.95 5.86
N THR A 13 3.02 -17.77 5.95
CA THR A 13 2.04 -18.82 5.60
C THR A 13 2.34 -19.39 4.22
N GLU A 14 2.22 -20.70 4.09
CA GLU A 14 2.42 -21.37 2.82
C GLU A 14 1.42 -20.88 1.79
N THR A 15 1.93 -20.53 0.60
CA THR A 15 1.13 -19.98 -0.49
C THR A 15 1.36 -20.78 -1.77
N LYS A 16 0.30 -20.93 -2.55
CA LYS A 16 0.34 -21.56 -3.88
C LYS A 16 0.06 -20.50 -4.95
N LYS A 17 0.63 -20.66 -6.13
CA LYS A 17 0.27 -19.81 -7.27
C LYS A 17 -1.10 -20.22 -7.79
N LEU A 18 -1.95 -19.25 -8.11
CA LEU A 18 -3.30 -19.48 -8.64
C LEU A 18 -3.28 -20.30 -9.94
N GLU A 19 -2.28 -20.09 -10.80
CA GLU A 19 -2.08 -20.83 -12.06
C GLU A 19 -1.84 -22.33 -11.87
N GLN A 20 -1.42 -22.73 -10.68
CA GLN A 20 -1.18 -24.15 -10.34
C GLN A 20 -2.45 -24.88 -9.88
N THR A 21 -3.56 -24.15 -9.73
CA THR A 21 -4.83 -24.71 -9.26
C THR A 21 -5.69 -25.03 -10.46
N LYS A 22 -5.91 -26.31 -10.71
CA LYS A 22 -6.60 -26.81 -11.91
C LYS A 22 -8.12 -26.68 -11.85
N ASN A 23 -8.71 -26.68 -10.65
CA ASN A 23 -10.17 -26.64 -10.46
C ASN A 23 -10.58 -25.54 -9.49
N ASN A 24 -11.66 -24.82 -9.82
CA ASN A 24 -12.24 -23.78 -8.94
C ASN A 24 -12.77 -24.37 -7.62
N SER A 25 -13.15 -25.66 -7.59
CA SER A 25 -13.57 -26.35 -6.37
C SER A 25 -12.49 -26.41 -5.30
N ASP A 26 -11.21 -26.47 -5.72
CA ASP A 26 -10.07 -26.56 -4.80
C ASP A 26 -9.77 -25.22 -4.10
N LEU A 27 -10.40 -24.16 -4.56
CA LEU A 27 -10.26 -22.81 -4.02
C LEU A 27 -11.38 -22.43 -3.03
N LYS A 28 -12.36 -23.30 -2.82
CA LYS A 28 -13.44 -23.04 -1.86
C LYS A 28 -12.87 -22.83 -0.46
N GLY A 29 -13.22 -21.69 0.16
CA GLY A 29 -12.70 -21.32 1.47
C GLY A 29 -11.25 -20.79 1.47
N SER A 30 -10.65 -20.58 0.30
CA SER A 30 -9.31 -20.04 0.17
C SER A 30 -9.29 -18.51 0.12
N LEU A 31 -8.22 -17.90 0.63
CA LEU A 31 -7.93 -16.48 0.43
C LEU A 31 -7.04 -16.32 -0.80
N ILE A 32 -7.53 -15.54 -1.77
CA ILE A 32 -6.77 -15.22 -2.99
C ILE A 32 -6.27 -13.77 -2.90
N ILE A 33 -4.96 -13.57 -2.99
CA ILE A 33 -4.34 -12.24 -2.96
C ILE A 33 -3.91 -11.89 -4.38
N LEU A 34 -4.39 -10.75 -4.88
CA LEU A 34 -4.17 -10.27 -6.24
C LEU A 34 -3.83 -8.79 -6.25
N PRO A 35 -3.02 -8.33 -7.22
CA PRO A 35 -2.89 -6.89 -7.45
C PRO A 35 -4.22 -6.31 -7.95
N PRO A 36 -4.54 -5.04 -7.61
CA PRO A 36 -5.81 -4.39 -7.99
C PRO A 36 -6.11 -4.42 -9.49
N SER A 37 -5.08 -4.37 -10.33
CA SER A 37 -5.19 -4.44 -11.78
C SER A 37 -5.85 -5.71 -12.31
N LEU A 38 -5.78 -6.80 -11.54
CA LEU A 38 -6.38 -8.09 -11.93
C LEU A 38 -7.82 -8.28 -11.44
N ASN A 39 -8.37 -7.37 -10.65
CA ASN A 39 -9.72 -7.51 -10.11
C ASN A 39 -10.82 -7.67 -11.18
N LYS A 40 -10.61 -7.10 -12.37
CA LYS A 40 -11.55 -7.20 -13.51
C LYS A 40 -11.13 -8.22 -14.57
N SER A 41 -10.10 -9.00 -14.29
CA SER A 41 -9.61 -10.01 -15.23
C SER A 41 -10.62 -11.13 -15.44
N SER A 42 -10.56 -11.78 -16.61
CA SER A 42 -11.39 -12.96 -16.92
C SER A 42 -11.18 -14.09 -15.91
N SER A 43 -9.98 -14.22 -15.38
CA SER A 43 -9.64 -15.25 -14.39
C SER A 43 -10.47 -15.14 -13.11
N ILE A 44 -10.86 -13.91 -12.70
CA ILE A 44 -11.67 -13.68 -11.49
C ILE A 44 -13.17 -13.83 -11.77
N LYS A 45 -13.61 -13.44 -12.96
CA LYS A 45 -15.04 -13.51 -13.35
C LYS A 45 -15.61 -14.93 -13.31
N ASN A 46 -14.76 -15.93 -13.40
CA ASN A 46 -15.17 -17.34 -13.37
C ASN A 46 -15.44 -17.90 -11.97
N PHE A 47 -15.09 -17.13 -10.92
CA PHE A 47 -15.41 -17.52 -9.55
C PHE A 47 -16.83 -17.08 -9.21
N LYS A 48 -17.60 -18.01 -8.63
CA LYS A 48 -18.92 -17.74 -8.06
C LYS A 48 -18.80 -17.57 -6.55
N ASP A 49 -19.70 -16.80 -5.96
CA ASP A 49 -19.81 -16.63 -4.50
C ASP A 49 -18.51 -16.15 -3.84
N ILE A 50 -17.87 -15.16 -4.45
CA ILE A 50 -16.68 -14.53 -3.90
C ILE A 50 -17.05 -13.32 -3.04
N GLN A 51 -16.33 -13.14 -1.94
CA GLN A 51 -16.28 -11.88 -1.22
C GLN A 51 -14.98 -11.16 -1.57
N THR A 52 -15.11 -9.87 -1.88
CA THR A 52 -13.97 -9.05 -2.30
C THR A 52 -13.54 -8.12 -1.17
N GLY A 53 -12.21 -8.03 -0.95
CA GLY A 53 -11.61 -7.10 -0.01
C GLY A 53 -10.53 -6.26 -0.68
N PHE A 54 -10.47 -4.98 -0.33
CA PHE A 54 -9.43 -4.10 -0.81
C PHE A 54 -8.60 -3.56 0.35
N ALA A 55 -7.29 -3.86 0.33
CA ALA A 55 -6.33 -3.38 1.31
C ALA A 55 -5.59 -2.16 0.73
N SER A 56 -5.79 -0.99 1.31
CA SER A 56 -5.16 0.26 0.86
C SER A 56 -5.31 1.33 1.93
N GLY A 57 -4.34 2.24 2.05
CA GLY A 57 -4.46 3.43 2.91
C GLY A 57 -5.68 4.29 2.59
N TRP A 58 -6.12 4.33 1.33
CA TRP A 58 -7.35 5.03 0.90
C TRP A 58 -8.63 4.51 1.53
N MET A 59 -8.62 3.28 2.07
CA MET A 59 -9.79 2.70 2.72
C MET A 59 -10.09 3.31 4.09
N SER A 60 -9.21 4.14 4.63
CA SER A 60 -9.47 4.99 5.79
C SER A 60 -10.52 6.06 5.46
N ILE A 61 -10.60 6.50 4.19
CA ILE A 61 -11.53 7.54 3.74
C ILE A 61 -12.87 6.90 3.38
N ARG A 62 -13.90 7.21 4.19
CA ARG A 62 -15.25 6.63 4.05
C ARG A 62 -15.86 6.78 2.64
N ALA A 63 -15.66 7.94 2.00
CA ALA A 63 -16.20 8.20 0.66
C ALA A 63 -15.55 7.30 -0.39
N LEU A 64 -14.22 7.13 -0.34
CA LEU A 64 -13.49 6.26 -1.25
C LEU A 64 -13.84 4.79 -1.03
N ARG A 65 -13.95 4.36 0.23
CA ARG A 65 -14.38 3.00 0.58
C ARG A 65 -15.75 2.68 0.00
N LYS A 66 -16.73 3.60 0.09
CA LYS A 66 -18.06 3.40 -0.49
C LYS A 66 -18.05 3.30 -2.02
N ARG A 67 -17.16 4.03 -2.68
CA ARG A 67 -17.03 4.05 -4.15
C ARG A 67 -16.18 2.92 -4.71
N SER A 68 -15.44 2.22 -3.89
CA SER A 68 -14.47 1.21 -4.33
C SER A 68 -15.11 0.00 -5.00
N GLY A 69 -16.39 -0.28 -4.71
CA GLY A 69 -17.10 -1.43 -5.26
C GLY A 69 -16.66 -2.78 -4.70
N TYR A 70 -15.86 -2.78 -3.61
CA TYR A 70 -15.48 -3.99 -2.87
C TYR A 70 -16.42 -4.20 -1.68
N ASP A 71 -16.63 -5.48 -1.32
CA ASP A 71 -17.48 -5.82 -0.17
C ASP A 71 -16.89 -5.32 1.15
N LYS A 72 -15.56 -5.36 1.28
CA LYS A 72 -14.83 -4.87 2.45
C LYS A 72 -13.61 -4.04 2.07
N GLY A 73 -13.33 -3.00 2.84
CA GLY A 73 -12.11 -2.21 2.75
C GLY A 73 -11.28 -2.34 4.02
N PHE A 74 -9.98 -2.57 3.87
CA PHE A 74 -9.01 -2.63 4.97
C PHE A 74 -8.06 -1.45 4.86
N SER A 75 -8.00 -0.62 5.89
CA SER A 75 -7.05 0.50 5.94
C SER A 75 -5.66 -0.02 6.30
N ILE A 76 -4.90 -0.40 5.28
CA ILE A 76 -3.53 -0.89 5.40
C ILE A 76 -2.67 -0.09 4.42
N SER A 77 -1.56 0.47 4.91
CA SER A 77 -0.59 1.20 4.10
C SER A 77 0.82 0.84 4.54
N ASP A 78 1.71 0.76 3.58
CA ASP A 78 3.17 0.67 3.76
C ASP A 78 3.84 2.05 3.73
N HIS A 79 3.07 3.10 3.48
CA HIS A 79 3.56 4.47 3.55
C HIS A 79 3.61 4.95 5.00
N ALA A 80 4.64 5.71 5.33
CA ALA A 80 4.74 6.38 6.61
C ALA A 80 3.59 7.39 6.77
N ASP A 81 3.00 7.43 7.95
CA ASP A 81 2.05 8.47 8.31
C ASP A 81 2.76 9.79 8.65
N TRP A 82 1.98 10.83 8.94
CA TRP A 82 2.48 12.16 9.29
C TRP A 82 3.48 12.12 10.45
N ILE A 83 3.15 11.40 11.50
CA ILE A 83 3.99 11.30 12.70
C ILE A 83 5.30 10.58 12.40
N ALA A 84 5.24 9.49 11.65
CA ALA A 84 6.40 8.72 11.24
C ALA A 84 7.33 9.54 10.33
N ILE A 85 6.79 10.34 9.41
CA ILE A 85 7.57 11.24 8.54
C ILE A 85 8.31 12.27 9.40
N LEU A 86 7.61 12.97 10.29
CA LEU A 86 8.22 13.97 11.16
C LEU A 86 9.28 13.38 12.08
N LYS A 87 9.02 12.20 12.65
CA LYS A 87 9.98 11.47 13.47
C LYS A 87 11.23 11.14 12.68
N THR A 88 11.08 10.60 11.47
CA THR A 88 12.20 10.25 10.58
C THR A 88 13.05 11.47 10.25
N ILE A 89 12.43 12.60 9.89
CA ILE A 89 13.13 13.85 9.60
C ILE A 89 13.92 14.33 10.82
N LYS A 90 13.29 14.33 11.99
CA LYS A 90 13.92 14.73 13.25
C LYS A 90 15.09 13.82 13.63
N GLU A 91 14.92 12.52 13.58
CA GLU A 91 15.93 11.54 13.94
C GLU A 91 17.11 11.51 12.97
N SER A 92 16.87 11.81 11.70
CA SER A 92 17.93 11.90 10.68
C SER A 92 18.89 13.08 10.92
N LYS A 93 18.49 14.08 11.69
CA LYS A 93 19.22 15.35 11.90
C LYS A 93 19.60 16.06 10.60
N ALA A 94 18.81 15.84 9.56
CA ALA A 94 19.00 16.44 8.25
C ALA A 94 18.81 17.96 8.32
N LYS A 95 19.72 18.70 7.70
CA LYS A 95 19.60 20.17 7.54
C LYS A 95 18.75 20.56 6.33
N ASN A 96 18.68 19.68 5.33
CA ASN A 96 17.92 19.89 4.11
C ASN A 96 17.01 18.68 3.89
N VAL A 97 15.77 18.92 3.54
CA VAL A 97 14.77 17.91 3.20
C VAL A 97 14.24 18.22 1.81
N PHE A 98 14.27 17.22 0.93
CA PHE A 98 13.75 17.32 -0.42
C PHE A 98 12.50 16.47 -0.55
N PHE A 99 11.47 17.05 -1.15
CA PHE A 99 10.24 16.35 -1.49
C PHE A 99 10.24 16.00 -2.97
N HIS A 100 9.91 14.76 -3.26
CA HIS A 100 9.93 14.23 -4.62
C HIS A 100 8.56 13.81 -5.11
N HIS A 101 7.69 13.35 -4.22
CA HIS A 101 6.41 12.76 -4.59
C HIS A 101 5.32 13.12 -3.59
N GLY A 102 4.11 13.41 -4.09
CA GLY A 102 2.96 13.78 -3.28
C GLY A 102 2.83 15.28 -3.05
N ASP A 103 1.77 15.67 -2.34
CA ASP A 103 1.54 17.05 -1.92
C ASP A 103 2.38 17.33 -0.67
N SER A 104 3.35 18.20 -0.84
CA SER A 104 4.30 18.58 0.22
C SER A 104 3.94 19.87 0.93
N GLU A 105 2.87 20.58 0.52
CA GLU A 105 2.57 21.93 1.00
C GLU A 105 2.41 22.00 2.53
N ALA A 106 1.60 21.10 3.09
CA ALA A 106 1.35 21.04 4.53
C ALA A 106 2.63 20.75 5.33
N LEU A 107 3.45 19.79 4.85
CA LEU A 107 4.69 19.41 5.50
C LEU A 107 5.76 20.50 5.37
N ASN A 108 5.83 21.16 4.21
CA ASN A 108 6.71 22.29 3.97
C ASN A 108 6.40 23.46 4.91
N LYS A 109 5.11 23.81 5.05
CA LYS A 109 4.65 24.84 5.97
C LYS A 109 5.03 24.51 7.42
N TYR A 110 4.70 23.28 7.87
CA TYR A 110 5.02 22.82 9.22
C TYR A 110 6.52 22.89 9.52
N LEU A 111 7.37 22.38 8.63
CA LEU A 111 8.82 22.36 8.86
C LEU A 111 9.42 23.78 8.87
N LYS A 112 8.89 24.71 8.08
CA LYS A 112 9.31 26.12 8.10
C LYS A 112 8.91 26.85 9.38
N GLU A 113 7.76 26.54 9.93
CA GLU A 113 7.24 27.17 11.15
C GLU A 113 7.87 26.58 12.42
N GLU A 114 8.06 25.28 12.47
CA GLU A 114 8.42 24.54 13.69
C GLU A 114 9.88 24.09 13.75
N SER A 115 10.66 24.35 12.70
CA SER A 115 12.05 23.86 12.65
C SER A 115 12.98 24.79 11.85
N SER A 116 14.29 24.62 12.06
CA SER A 116 15.33 25.28 11.25
C SER A 116 15.72 24.49 10.00
N ILE A 117 14.90 23.54 9.58
CA ILE A 117 15.17 22.65 8.44
C ILE A 117 14.86 23.38 7.14
N ASN A 118 15.81 23.36 6.21
CA ASN A 118 15.59 23.89 4.87
C ASN A 118 14.80 22.88 4.02
N VAL A 119 13.62 23.29 3.60
CA VAL A 119 12.80 22.50 2.69
C VAL A 119 13.05 22.96 1.26
N ARG A 120 13.30 22.00 0.39
CA ARG A 120 13.58 22.24 -1.04
C ARG A 120 12.72 21.31 -1.89
N GLU A 121 12.26 21.82 -3.02
CA GLU A 121 11.63 21.00 -4.06
C GLU A 121 12.72 20.35 -4.92
N PHE A 122 12.45 19.14 -5.35
CA PHE A 122 13.34 18.41 -6.24
C PHE A 122 13.03 18.82 -7.68
N GLU A 123 13.84 19.70 -8.25
CA GLU A 123 13.70 20.09 -9.65
C GLU A 123 14.38 19.02 -10.53
N TYR A 124 13.58 18.34 -11.34
CA TYR A 124 14.14 17.57 -12.45
C TYR A 124 14.61 18.53 -13.54
N LYS A 125 15.89 18.62 -13.77
CA LYS A 125 16.37 19.14 -15.06
C LYS A 125 15.91 18.15 -16.14
N LYS A 126 14.99 18.62 -16.99
CA LYS A 126 14.57 17.93 -18.21
C LYS A 126 15.74 17.90 -19.20
#